data_314625057b89748f929f86aec229409a
#
_entry.id   314625057b89748f929f86aec229409a
#
_cell.length_a   1.000
_cell.length_b   1.000
_cell.length_c   1.000
_cell.angle_alpha   90.00
_cell.angle_beta   90.00
_cell.angle_gamma   90.00
#
_symmetry.space_group_name_H-M   'P 1'
#
loop_
_entity.id
_entity.type
_entity.pdbx_description
1 polymer ?
#
loop_
_entity_poly.entity_id
_entity_poly.type
_entity_poly.pdbx_seq_one_letter_code
_entity_poly.pdbx_strand_id
1 'polypeptide(L)'
;MGIAHGQGYTRIMDLIALAVPFFLLSIAIEWSWGRWCGRDTYRLTDAVSSLTLGGLSQARRFVALGVGGAVYAWLASVTPITTWSTEGWQALLIAFVLYDLCYYCSHRAGHEVKLFWAAHVVHHQSEDYNLSTALRQTSSGFLFGWIFYTPLFFIGVPAEMMVTVGALNLIYQFWVHTEHVGELGWFEYVFVSPSNHRVHHARNACYLDRNYGGVFIVWDRLFGSYQRELPSEPCVYGITKPIRSWSPLEAWLHVYRDMASDMWRTRSWSDRLRVPFSHPAWQPSDLVAAAEPVTG
;
A
#
# COMPACT_ATOMS: atom_id res chain seq x y z
N MET A 1 -23.60 11.95 28.56
CA MET A 1 -23.36 12.27 27.14
C MET A 1 -22.37 11.25 26.58
N GLY A 2 -22.79 10.04 26.27
CA GLY A 2 -21.85 8.96 25.97
C GLY A 2 -22.53 7.80 25.25
N ILE A 3 -23.00 7.95 24.00
CA ILE A 3 -23.49 6.84 23.16
C ILE A 3 -23.21 7.08 21.64
N ALA A 4 -22.65 8.23 21.25
CA ALA A 4 -22.44 8.51 19.82
C ALA A 4 -21.18 7.85 19.21
N HIS A 5 -20.21 7.41 20.02
CA HIS A 5 -18.93 6.87 19.52
C HIS A 5 -19.02 5.43 18.94
N GLY A 6 -20.03 4.65 19.32
CA GLY A 6 -20.16 3.27 18.84
C GLY A 6 -20.74 3.13 17.43
N GLN A 7 -21.60 4.06 17.03
CA GLN A 7 -22.30 3.94 15.72
C GLN A 7 -21.39 4.27 14.51
N GLY A 8 -20.42 5.17 14.67
CA GLY A 8 -19.49 5.52 13.59
C GLY A 8 -18.61 4.35 13.15
N TYR A 9 -18.02 3.64 14.09
CA TYR A 9 -17.18 2.47 13.81
C TYR A 9 -17.94 1.32 13.14
N THR A 10 -19.19 1.09 13.54
CA THR A 10 -20.03 0.04 12.96
C THR A 10 -20.33 0.36 11.49
N ARG A 11 -20.67 1.60 11.15
CA ARG A 11 -20.95 2.01 9.76
C ARG A 11 -19.76 1.90 8.81
N ILE A 12 -18.54 2.07 9.30
CA ILE A 12 -17.33 2.03 8.47
C ILE A 12 -16.87 0.59 8.20
N MET A 13 -17.02 -0.28 9.18
CA MET A 13 -16.87 -1.72 8.93
C MET A 13 -17.82 -2.17 7.82
N ASP A 14 -19.02 -1.59 7.77
CA ASP A 14 -20.02 -1.85 6.75
C ASP A 14 -19.59 -1.46 5.32
N LEU A 15 -18.87 -0.34 5.10
CA LEU A 15 -18.45 0.08 3.76
C LEU A 15 -17.49 -0.94 3.12
N ILE A 16 -16.47 -1.40 3.84
CA ILE A 16 -15.55 -2.41 3.32
C ILE A 16 -16.24 -3.78 3.22
N ALA A 17 -17.04 -4.15 4.22
CA ALA A 17 -17.81 -5.40 4.18
C ALA A 17 -18.80 -5.41 3.02
N LEU A 18 -19.47 -4.29 2.74
CA LEU A 18 -20.35 -4.12 1.59
C LEU A 18 -19.59 -4.17 0.25
N ALA A 19 -18.34 -3.71 0.21
CA ALA A 19 -17.53 -3.73 -1.00
C ALA A 19 -16.98 -5.13 -1.34
N VAL A 20 -16.75 -6.00 -0.34
CA VAL A 20 -16.18 -7.35 -0.57
C VAL A 20 -16.96 -8.19 -1.60
N PRO A 21 -18.30 -8.31 -1.54
CA PRO A 21 -19.05 -9.05 -2.57
C PRO A 21 -18.83 -8.50 -3.98
N PHE A 22 -18.74 -7.17 -4.13
CA PHE A 22 -18.44 -6.52 -5.42
C PHE A 22 -17.03 -6.81 -5.87
N PHE A 23 -16.04 -6.85 -4.97
CA PHE A 23 -14.67 -7.21 -5.29
C PHE A 23 -14.61 -8.65 -5.81
N LEU A 24 -15.24 -9.60 -5.13
CA LEU A 24 -15.24 -11.00 -5.56
C LEU A 24 -15.96 -11.18 -6.90
N LEU A 25 -17.09 -10.50 -7.09
CA LEU A 25 -17.82 -10.51 -8.36
C LEU A 25 -16.98 -9.92 -9.49
N SER A 26 -16.31 -8.79 -9.25
CA SER A 26 -15.45 -8.12 -10.23
C SER A 26 -14.26 -9.01 -10.63
N ILE A 27 -13.64 -9.70 -9.67
CA ILE A 27 -12.58 -10.68 -9.92
C ILE A 27 -13.09 -11.82 -10.82
N ALA A 28 -14.28 -12.37 -10.52
CA ALA A 28 -14.88 -13.43 -11.33
C ALA A 28 -15.20 -12.95 -12.76
N ILE A 29 -15.70 -11.71 -12.90
CA ILE A 29 -15.97 -11.08 -14.20
C ILE A 29 -14.65 -10.87 -14.97
N GLU A 30 -13.63 -10.30 -14.36
CA GLU A 30 -12.33 -10.05 -14.98
C GLU A 30 -11.67 -11.36 -15.46
N TRP A 31 -11.65 -12.37 -14.58
CA TRP A 31 -11.14 -13.70 -14.94
C TRP A 31 -11.87 -14.31 -16.13
N SER A 32 -13.21 -14.27 -16.13
CA SER A 32 -14.05 -14.80 -17.21
C SER A 32 -13.84 -14.04 -18.52
N TRP A 33 -13.74 -12.70 -18.44
CA TRP A 33 -13.47 -11.83 -19.57
C TRP A 33 -12.10 -12.09 -20.17
N GLY A 34 -11.05 -12.19 -19.34
CA GLY A 34 -9.69 -12.50 -19.77
C GLY A 34 -9.63 -13.83 -20.52
N ARG A 35 -10.28 -14.89 -19.99
CA ARG A 35 -10.41 -16.18 -20.65
C ARG A 35 -11.12 -16.10 -22.00
N TRP A 36 -12.21 -15.33 -22.05
CA TRP A 36 -12.96 -15.14 -23.31
C TRP A 36 -12.14 -14.38 -24.36
N CYS A 37 -11.39 -13.36 -23.95
CA CYS A 37 -10.54 -12.58 -24.86
C CYS A 37 -9.19 -13.22 -25.18
N GLY A 38 -8.89 -14.42 -24.65
CA GLY A 38 -7.58 -15.06 -24.82
C GLY A 38 -6.41 -14.36 -24.11
N ARG A 39 -6.72 -13.53 -23.08
CA ARG A 39 -5.76 -12.84 -22.25
C ARG A 39 -5.81 -13.41 -20.82
N ASP A 40 -4.96 -14.40 -20.55
CA ASP A 40 -4.91 -15.06 -19.25
C ASP A 40 -4.00 -14.28 -18.30
N THR A 41 -4.61 -13.45 -17.44
CA THR A 41 -3.94 -12.63 -16.43
C THR A 41 -3.97 -13.25 -15.04
N TYR A 42 -4.44 -14.50 -14.89
CA TYR A 42 -4.60 -15.18 -13.61
C TYR A 42 -3.89 -16.53 -13.58
N ARG A 43 -2.89 -16.68 -12.72
CA ARG A 43 -2.41 -17.98 -12.24
C ARG A 43 -3.14 -18.35 -10.97
N LEU A 44 -3.73 -19.55 -10.92
CA LEU A 44 -4.53 -19.99 -9.76
C LEU A 44 -3.76 -19.89 -8.44
N THR A 45 -2.49 -20.28 -8.43
CA THR A 45 -1.64 -20.22 -7.22
C THR A 45 -1.44 -18.80 -6.71
N ASP A 46 -1.27 -17.82 -7.60
CA ASP A 46 -1.11 -16.43 -7.22
C ASP A 46 -2.44 -15.82 -6.75
N ALA A 47 -3.53 -16.09 -7.46
CA ALA A 47 -4.87 -15.65 -7.07
C ALA A 47 -5.28 -16.22 -5.69
N VAL A 48 -5.04 -17.50 -5.42
CA VAL A 48 -5.31 -18.13 -4.11
C VAL A 48 -4.44 -17.48 -3.02
N SER A 49 -3.15 -17.22 -3.29
CA SER A 49 -2.27 -16.52 -2.36
C SER A 49 -2.81 -15.11 -2.06
N SER A 50 -3.23 -14.38 -3.09
CA SER A 50 -3.79 -13.02 -2.97
C SER A 50 -5.08 -13.00 -2.11
N LEU A 51 -6.01 -13.93 -2.39
CA LEU A 51 -7.25 -14.08 -1.62
C LEU A 51 -6.97 -14.48 -0.16
N THR A 52 -6.00 -15.37 0.07
CA THR A 52 -5.61 -15.80 1.43
C THR A 52 -5.03 -14.62 2.22
N LEU A 53 -4.13 -13.85 1.62
CA LEU A 53 -3.54 -12.66 2.23
C LEU A 53 -4.62 -11.58 2.50
N GLY A 54 -5.59 -11.43 1.59
CA GLY A 54 -6.75 -10.58 1.77
C GLY A 54 -7.60 -11.00 2.97
N GLY A 55 -7.91 -12.29 3.10
CA GLY A 55 -8.63 -12.85 4.26
C GLY A 55 -7.90 -12.63 5.57
N LEU A 56 -6.59 -12.90 5.60
CA LEU A 56 -5.74 -12.65 6.77
C LEU A 56 -5.70 -11.16 7.16
N SER A 57 -5.72 -10.26 6.17
CA SER A 57 -5.76 -8.83 6.42
C SER A 57 -7.05 -8.39 7.12
N GLN A 58 -8.19 -9.02 6.82
CA GLN A 58 -9.45 -8.74 7.51
C GLN A 58 -9.42 -9.18 8.98
N ALA A 59 -8.86 -10.35 9.26
CA ALA A 59 -8.68 -10.81 10.66
C ALA A 59 -7.78 -9.84 11.46
N ARG A 60 -6.69 -9.36 10.84
CA ARG A 60 -5.76 -8.39 11.44
C ARG A 60 -6.37 -7.00 11.64
N ARG A 61 -7.38 -6.64 10.87
CA ARG A 61 -8.02 -5.31 10.88
C ARG A 61 -8.48 -4.89 12.28
N PHE A 62 -9.00 -5.81 13.07
CA PHE A 62 -9.41 -5.52 14.46
C PHE A 62 -8.23 -5.05 15.32
N VAL A 63 -7.06 -5.67 15.16
CA VAL A 63 -5.84 -5.26 15.88
C VAL A 63 -5.39 -3.89 15.37
N ALA A 64 -5.43 -3.66 14.07
CA ALA A 64 -5.05 -2.39 13.46
C ALA A 64 -5.95 -1.23 13.92
N LEU A 65 -7.26 -1.45 14.02
CA LEU A 65 -8.20 -0.47 14.56
C LEU A 65 -7.96 -0.20 16.05
N GLY A 66 -7.64 -1.24 16.83
CA GLY A 66 -7.27 -1.08 18.23
C GLY A 66 -6.01 -0.24 18.44
N VAL A 67 -4.95 -0.51 17.67
CA VAL A 67 -3.69 0.26 17.71
C VAL A 67 -3.95 1.71 17.25
N GLY A 68 -4.62 1.92 16.13
CA GLY A 68 -4.95 3.26 15.64
C GLY A 68 -5.80 4.06 16.62
N GLY A 69 -6.81 3.42 17.21
CA GLY A 69 -7.67 4.05 18.23
C GLY A 69 -6.91 4.41 19.51
N ALA A 70 -6.00 3.55 19.98
CA ALA A 70 -5.17 3.82 21.15
C ALA A 70 -4.21 4.99 20.90
N VAL A 71 -3.55 5.03 19.74
CA VAL A 71 -2.68 6.14 19.33
C VAL A 71 -3.48 7.44 19.25
N TYR A 72 -4.66 7.39 18.63
CA TYR A 72 -5.54 8.54 18.51
C TYR A 72 -5.96 9.09 19.88
N ALA A 73 -6.39 8.20 20.80
CA ALA A 73 -6.77 8.56 22.15
C ALA A 73 -5.60 9.15 22.95
N TRP A 74 -4.40 8.59 22.78
CA TRP A 74 -3.20 9.10 23.40
C TRP A 74 -2.85 10.51 22.90
N LEU A 75 -2.84 10.74 21.59
CA LEU A 75 -2.60 12.05 21.00
C LEU A 75 -3.61 13.09 21.51
N ALA A 76 -4.90 12.72 21.58
CA ALA A 76 -5.96 13.56 22.13
C ALA A 76 -5.73 13.94 23.59
N SER A 77 -5.08 13.09 24.38
CA SER A 77 -4.81 13.35 25.81
C SER A 77 -3.63 14.28 26.05
N VAL A 78 -2.69 14.37 25.11
CA VAL A 78 -1.43 15.10 25.30
C VAL A 78 -1.32 16.38 24.46
N THR A 79 -2.25 16.60 23.53
CA THR A 79 -2.16 17.70 22.57
C THR A 79 -3.52 18.41 22.44
N PRO A 80 -3.56 19.75 22.49
CA PRO A 80 -4.76 20.49 22.13
C PRO A 80 -5.06 20.27 20.64
N ILE A 81 -6.27 19.78 20.36
CA ILE A 81 -6.73 19.52 19.00
C ILE A 81 -7.57 20.70 18.54
N THR A 82 -7.31 21.19 17.34
CA THR A 82 -8.17 22.16 16.69
C THR A 82 -9.53 21.52 16.42
N THR A 83 -10.60 22.26 16.60
CA THR A 83 -11.94 21.79 16.24
C THR A 83 -12.14 21.96 14.73
N TRP A 84 -12.43 20.88 14.04
CA TRP A 84 -12.79 20.88 12.64
C TRP A 84 -14.31 20.90 12.51
N SER A 85 -14.85 21.77 11.66
CA SER A 85 -16.27 21.68 11.30
C SER A 85 -16.45 20.47 10.37
N THR A 86 -17.17 19.48 10.86
CA THR A 86 -17.41 18.22 10.13
C THR A 86 -18.70 18.22 9.34
N GLU A 87 -19.39 19.36 9.30
CA GLU A 87 -20.67 19.49 8.62
C GLU A 87 -20.48 19.76 7.12
N GLY A 88 -21.21 19.02 6.32
CA GLY A 88 -21.29 19.21 4.89
C GLY A 88 -20.27 18.41 4.06
N TRP A 89 -20.57 18.32 2.77
CA TRP A 89 -19.78 17.57 1.79
C TRP A 89 -18.39 18.18 1.54
N GLN A 90 -18.24 19.52 1.73
CA GLN A 90 -16.97 20.22 1.56
C GLN A 90 -15.92 19.74 2.56
N ALA A 91 -16.33 19.56 3.82
CA ALA A 91 -15.43 19.03 4.86
C ALA A 91 -14.95 17.61 4.52
N LEU A 92 -15.86 16.75 4.03
CA LEU A 92 -15.53 15.40 3.59
C LEU A 92 -14.56 15.41 2.40
N LEU A 93 -14.79 16.27 1.42
CA LEU A 93 -13.92 16.39 0.24
C LEU A 93 -12.51 16.87 0.63
N ILE A 94 -12.41 17.89 1.48
CA ILE A 94 -11.10 18.38 1.95
C ILE A 94 -10.38 17.29 2.74
N ALA A 95 -11.08 16.61 3.66
CA ALA A 95 -10.51 15.51 4.42
C ALA A 95 -10.03 14.37 3.49
N PHE A 96 -10.78 14.05 2.43
CA PHE A 96 -10.41 13.03 1.44
C PHE A 96 -9.14 13.40 0.68
N VAL A 97 -9.03 14.65 0.21
CA VAL A 97 -7.83 15.12 -0.51
C VAL A 97 -6.61 15.13 0.40
N LEU A 98 -6.75 15.60 1.65
CA LEU A 98 -5.66 15.60 2.63
C LEU A 98 -5.28 14.17 3.07
N TYR A 99 -6.27 13.28 3.21
CA TYR A 99 -6.02 11.87 3.48
C TYR A 99 -5.21 11.22 2.37
N ASP A 100 -5.55 11.47 1.11
CA ASP A 100 -4.84 10.92 -0.04
C ASP A 100 -3.41 11.46 -0.16
N LEU A 101 -3.16 12.72 0.24
CA LEU A 101 -1.79 13.25 0.38
C LEU A 101 -1.01 12.50 1.47
N CYS A 102 -1.62 12.24 2.62
CA CYS A 102 -1.00 11.43 3.68
C CYS A 102 -0.74 10.00 3.22
N TYR A 103 -1.67 9.42 2.45
CA TYR A 103 -1.51 8.12 1.82
C TYR A 103 -0.30 8.13 0.86
N TYR A 104 -0.18 9.12 -0.03
CA TYR A 104 0.97 9.28 -0.91
C TYR A 104 2.29 9.29 -0.11
N CYS A 105 2.38 10.07 0.95
CA CYS A 105 3.58 10.13 1.80
C CYS A 105 3.90 8.78 2.45
N SER A 106 2.88 8.11 2.98
CA SER A 106 2.99 6.78 3.59
C SER A 106 3.41 5.72 2.57
N HIS A 107 2.82 5.75 1.38
CA HIS A 107 3.08 4.81 0.30
C HIS A 107 4.50 4.99 -0.26
N ARG A 108 4.90 6.24 -0.51
CA ARG A 108 6.27 6.58 -0.90
C ARG A 108 7.29 6.11 0.12
N ALA A 109 7.07 6.38 1.41
CA ALA A 109 7.92 5.85 2.48
C ALA A 109 7.94 4.31 2.51
N GLY A 110 6.82 3.67 2.17
CA GLY A 110 6.70 2.22 1.98
C GLY A 110 7.68 1.65 0.95
N HIS A 111 8.07 2.44 -0.05
CA HIS A 111 9.04 2.07 -1.08
C HIS A 111 10.46 2.54 -0.78
N GLU A 112 10.63 3.70 -0.16
CA GLU A 112 11.94 4.32 0.03
C GLU A 112 12.62 3.95 1.37
N VAL A 113 11.88 3.38 2.34
CA VAL A 113 12.41 3.01 3.67
C VAL A 113 12.23 1.52 3.92
N LYS A 114 13.32 0.79 4.13
CA LYS A 114 13.35 -0.68 4.24
C LYS A 114 12.38 -1.24 5.30
N LEU A 115 12.25 -0.60 6.46
CA LEU A 115 11.30 -1.00 7.50
C LEU A 115 9.83 -0.94 7.02
N PHE A 116 9.47 0.11 6.29
CA PHE A 116 8.13 0.27 5.75
C PHE A 116 7.90 -0.61 4.51
N TRP A 117 8.95 -0.79 3.70
CA TRP A 117 8.94 -1.76 2.60
C TRP A 117 8.68 -3.18 3.11
N ALA A 118 9.28 -3.59 4.23
CA ALA A 118 9.04 -4.90 4.83
C ALA A 118 7.56 -5.14 5.15
N ALA A 119 6.80 -4.10 5.45
CA ALA A 119 5.35 -4.17 5.60
C ALA A 119 4.60 -4.16 4.27
N HIS A 120 5.11 -3.44 3.26
CA HIS A 120 4.43 -3.16 1.99
C HIS A 120 4.73 -4.18 0.89
N VAL A 121 5.91 -4.78 0.92
CA VAL A 121 6.41 -5.72 -0.11
C VAL A 121 5.42 -6.83 -0.47
N VAL A 122 4.62 -7.31 0.48
CA VAL A 122 3.63 -8.36 0.26
C VAL A 122 2.64 -8.00 -0.85
N HIS A 123 2.34 -6.72 -1.01
CA HIS A 123 1.47 -6.17 -2.04
C HIS A 123 2.10 -6.29 -3.44
N HIS A 124 3.41 -6.10 -3.56
CA HIS A 124 4.17 -6.12 -4.82
C HIS A 124 4.69 -7.50 -5.24
N GLN A 125 4.52 -8.55 -4.42
CA GLN A 125 5.08 -9.87 -4.71
C GLN A 125 4.36 -10.64 -5.81
N SER A 126 3.12 -10.26 -6.15
CA SER A 126 2.40 -10.90 -7.25
C SER A 126 3.14 -10.66 -8.56
N GLU A 127 3.38 -11.75 -9.31
CA GLU A 127 3.92 -11.67 -10.67
C GLU A 127 2.81 -11.61 -11.72
N ASP A 128 1.55 -11.69 -11.28
CA ASP A 128 0.36 -11.40 -12.06
C ASP A 128 -0.20 -10.04 -11.61
N TYR A 129 -0.85 -9.35 -12.53
CA TYR A 129 -1.51 -8.08 -12.22
C TYR A 129 -2.97 -8.14 -12.62
N ASN A 130 -3.84 -8.24 -11.63
CA ASN A 130 -5.28 -8.38 -11.80
C ASN A 130 -6.00 -7.95 -10.52
N LEU A 131 -7.33 -7.91 -10.54
CA LEU A 131 -8.12 -7.43 -9.40
C LEU A 131 -7.88 -8.22 -8.09
N SER A 132 -7.43 -9.49 -8.17
CA SER A 132 -7.08 -10.23 -6.95
C SER A 132 -5.81 -9.70 -6.29
N THR A 133 -4.90 -9.09 -7.06
CA THR A 133 -3.67 -8.46 -6.55
C THR A 133 -3.99 -7.32 -5.58
N ALA A 134 -5.09 -6.57 -5.81
CA ALA A 134 -5.57 -5.54 -4.90
C ALA A 134 -5.85 -6.05 -3.48
N LEU A 135 -6.16 -7.35 -3.33
CA LEU A 135 -6.47 -7.95 -2.03
C LEU A 135 -5.23 -8.33 -1.22
N ARG A 136 -4.03 -8.28 -1.81
CA ARG A 136 -2.75 -8.49 -1.11
C ARG A 136 -2.41 -7.26 -0.27
N GLN A 137 -3.03 -7.15 0.89
CA GLN A 137 -2.85 -6.00 1.77
C GLN A 137 -1.56 -6.09 2.59
N THR A 138 -1.01 -4.91 2.93
CA THR A 138 0.22 -4.77 3.72
C THR A 138 0.18 -5.61 5.01
N SER A 139 1.33 -6.17 5.44
CA SER A 139 1.39 -7.06 6.60
C SER A 139 1.29 -6.31 7.93
N SER A 140 2.28 -5.52 8.27
CA SER A 140 2.49 -4.85 9.56
C SER A 140 2.41 -3.32 9.47
N GLY A 141 1.95 -2.77 8.33
CA GLY A 141 1.87 -1.33 8.10
C GLY A 141 1.03 -0.57 9.16
N PHE A 142 0.10 -1.26 9.83
CA PHE A 142 -0.70 -0.67 10.92
C PHE A 142 0.14 -0.25 12.14
N LEU A 143 1.33 -0.82 12.33
CA LEU A 143 2.22 -0.45 13.43
C LEU A 143 2.86 0.93 13.21
N PHE A 144 3.02 1.36 11.97
CA PHE A 144 3.78 2.55 11.62
C PHE A 144 2.96 3.57 10.80
N GLY A 145 1.97 3.10 10.05
CA GLY A 145 1.22 3.92 9.09
C GLY A 145 0.53 5.13 9.73
N TRP A 146 0.07 5.01 10.98
CA TRP A 146 -0.58 6.12 11.71
C TRP A 146 0.29 7.38 11.77
N ILE A 147 1.62 7.27 11.74
CA ILE A 147 2.56 8.40 11.78
C ILE A 147 2.25 9.40 10.66
N PHE A 148 1.96 8.90 9.46
CA PHE A 148 1.70 9.72 8.28
C PHE A 148 0.34 10.43 8.33
N TYR A 149 -0.63 9.89 9.08
CA TYR A 149 -1.96 10.48 9.23
C TYR A 149 -2.11 11.38 10.47
N THR A 150 -1.08 11.44 11.31
CA THR A 150 -1.04 12.32 12.50
C THR A 150 -1.32 13.80 12.18
N PRO A 151 -0.86 14.39 11.05
CA PRO A 151 -1.19 15.77 10.70
C PRO A 151 -2.70 16.03 10.59
N LEU A 152 -3.48 15.07 10.08
CA LEU A 152 -4.94 15.19 9.97
C LEU A 152 -5.60 15.28 11.33
N PHE A 153 -5.06 14.55 12.30
CA PHE A 153 -5.51 14.61 13.67
C PHE A 153 -5.28 16.00 14.28
N PHE A 154 -4.09 16.59 14.11
CA PHE A 154 -3.78 17.89 14.67
C PHE A 154 -4.60 19.04 14.08
N ILE A 155 -5.01 18.96 12.82
CA ILE A 155 -5.94 19.91 12.22
C ILE A 155 -7.41 19.62 12.55
N GLY A 156 -7.67 18.63 13.39
CA GLY A 156 -8.98 18.35 13.98
C GLY A 156 -9.90 17.45 13.13
N VAL A 157 -9.40 16.77 12.10
CA VAL A 157 -10.23 15.81 11.33
C VAL A 157 -10.70 14.70 12.26
N PRO A 158 -12.02 14.46 12.41
CA PRO A 158 -12.54 13.43 13.31
C PRO A 158 -12.12 12.03 12.88
N ALA A 159 -11.89 11.15 13.85
CA ALA A 159 -11.51 9.77 13.61
C ALA A 159 -12.48 9.04 12.67
N GLU A 160 -13.78 9.26 12.85
CA GLU A 160 -14.84 8.68 12.02
C GLU A 160 -14.74 9.13 10.55
N MET A 161 -14.41 10.41 10.33
CA MET A 161 -14.18 10.94 8.99
C MET A 161 -12.91 10.35 8.39
N MET A 162 -11.81 10.27 9.13
CA MET A 162 -10.55 9.65 8.67
C MET A 162 -10.77 8.20 8.22
N VAL A 163 -11.52 7.43 9.00
CA VAL A 163 -11.82 6.03 8.64
C VAL A 163 -12.74 5.96 7.42
N THR A 164 -13.71 6.89 7.29
CA THR A 164 -14.59 6.96 6.12
C THR A 164 -13.81 7.26 4.86
N VAL A 165 -12.99 8.32 4.85
CA VAL A 165 -12.19 8.70 3.68
C VAL A 165 -11.13 7.63 3.37
N GLY A 166 -10.58 6.98 4.39
CA GLY A 166 -9.67 5.85 4.21
C GLY A 166 -10.33 4.64 3.55
N ALA A 167 -11.57 4.33 3.93
CA ALA A 167 -12.34 3.27 3.28
C ALA A 167 -12.63 3.59 1.82
N LEU A 168 -13.05 4.82 1.52
CA LEU A 168 -13.29 5.28 0.14
C LEU A 168 -12.01 5.26 -0.70
N ASN A 169 -10.90 5.69 -0.14
CA ASN A 169 -9.59 5.65 -0.77
C ASN A 169 -9.18 4.21 -1.12
N LEU A 170 -9.34 3.27 -0.19
CA LEU A 170 -9.05 1.86 -0.41
C LEU A 170 -9.99 1.21 -1.45
N ILE A 171 -11.29 1.55 -1.44
CA ILE A 171 -12.25 1.05 -2.42
C ILE A 171 -11.88 1.55 -3.83
N TYR A 172 -11.49 2.82 -3.95
CA TYR A 172 -11.00 3.34 -5.22
C TYR A 172 -9.80 2.55 -5.74
N GLN A 173 -8.85 2.23 -4.90
CA GLN A 173 -7.63 1.54 -5.30
C GLN A 173 -7.85 0.10 -5.79
N PHE A 174 -9.01 -0.50 -5.53
CA PHE A 174 -9.29 -1.85 -6.01
C PHE A 174 -9.31 -1.94 -7.55
N TRP A 175 -10.04 -1.06 -8.23
CA TRP A 175 -10.25 -1.15 -9.67
C TRP A 175 -9.02 -0.82 -10.52
N VAL A 176 -8.01 -0.16 -9.95
CA VAL A 176 -6.79 0.18 -10.69
C VAL A 176 -5.86 -1.02 -10.89
N HIS A 177 -6.11 -2.14 -10.22
CA HIS A 177 -5.32 -3.37 -10.34
C HIS A 177 -5.83 -4.26 -11.47
N THR A 178 -5.70 -3.81 -12.72
CA THR A 178 -6.10 -4.61 -13.90
C THR A 178 -5.26 -4.30 -15.12
N GLU A 179 -4.99 -5.34 -15.93
CA GLU A 179 -4.37 -5.19 -17.25
C GLU A 179 -5.40 -4.97 -18.38
N HIS A 180 -6.70 -5.09 -18.09
CA HIS A 180 -7.75 -5.02 -19.12
C HIS A 180 -8.18 -3.59 -19.45
N VAL A 181 -7.76 -2.59 -18.69
CA VAL A 181 -8.04 -1.18 -18.93
C VAL A 181 -6.75 -0.49 -19.40
N GLY A 182 -6.78 0.10 -20.58
CA GLY A 182 -5.68 0.87 -21.15
C GLY A 182 -5.55 2.28 -20.54
N GLU A 183 -4.80 3.14 -21.23
CA GLU A 183 -4.68 4.56 -20.85
C GLU A 183 -6.03 5.29 -20.98
N LEU A 184 -6.35 6.12 -19.99
CA LEU A 184 -7.61 6.86 -19.89
C LEU A 184 -7.47 8.36 -20.27
N GLY A 185 -6.40 8.73 -20.93
CA GLY A 185 -6.19 10.06 -21.48
C GLY A 185 -6.20 11.16 -20.41
N TRP A 186 -7.09 12.15 -20.53
CA TRP A 186 -7.14 13.30 -19.62
C TRP A 186 -7.39 12.93 -18.15
N PHE A 187 -8.06 11.82 -17.89
CA PHE A 187 -8.32 11.31 -16.53
C PHE A 187 -7.00 11.12 -15.75
N GLU A 188 -5.96 10.66 -16.41
CA GLU A 188 -4.64 10.38 -15.84
C GLU A 188 -3.80 11.64 -15.54
N TYR A 189 -4.33 12.84 -15.80
CA TYR A 189 -3.70 14.06 -15.30
C TYR A 189 -4.03 14.32 -13.84
N VAL A 190 -5.18 13.81 -13.35
CA VAL A 190 -5.69 14.07 -12.00
C VAL A 190 -5.75 12.79 -11.18
N PHE A 191 -6.30 11.71 -11.74
CA PHE A 191 -6.58 10.48 -11.02
C PHE A 191 -5.62 9.35 -11.39
N VAL A 192 -5.35 8.49 -10.43
CA VAL A 192 -4.62 7.23 -10.66
C VAL A 192 -5.51 6.31 -11.48
N SER A 193 -4.97 5.80 -12.58
CA SER A 193 -5.61 4.84 -13.48
C SER A 193 -4.93 3.47 -13.38
N PRO A 194 -5.49 2.41 -13.99
CA PRO A 194 -4.79 1.14 -14.13
C PRO A 194 -3.41 1.26 -14.80
N SER A 195 -3.26 2.11 -15.83
CA SER A 195 -1.97 2.37 -16.48
C SER A 195 -0.95 2.96 -15.52
N ASN A 196 -1.34 3.97 -14.72
CA ASN A 196 -0.45 4.55 -13.71
C ASN A 196 -0.03 3.52 -12.66
N HIS A 197 -0.96 2.66 -12.23
CA HIS A 197 -0.72 1.72 -11.16
C HIS A 197 0.01 0.45 -11.63
N ARG A 198 -0.11 0.06 -12.92
CA ARG A 198 0.76 -0.94 -13.54
C ARG A 198 2.24 -0.54 -13.47
N VAL A 199 2.55 0.72 -13.80
CA VAL A 199 3.91 1.28 -13.65
C VAL A 199 4.39 1.16 -12.22
N HIS A 200 3.51 1.46 -11.24
CA HIS A 200 3.84 1.37 -9.82
C HIS A 200 4.19 -0.07 -9.39
N HIS A 201 3.47 -1.08 -9.89
CA HIS A 201 3.72 -2.49 -9.59
C HIS A 201 4.83 -3.14 -10.43
N ALA A 202 5.36 -2.42 -11.42
CA ALA A 202 6.35 -2.97 -12.31
C ALA A 202 7.77 -2.91 -11.72
N ARG A 203 8.54 -4.00 -11.93
CA ARG A 203 9.94 -4.10 -11.53
C ARG A 203 10.95 -3.70 -12.61
N ASN A 204 10.48 -3.17 -13.75
CA ASN A 204 11.35 -2.62 -14.79
C ASN A 204 12.16 -1.45 -14.21
N ALA A 205 13.43 -1.32 -14.58
CA ALA A 205 14.32 -0.31 -14.02
C ALA A 205 13.80 1.13 -14.19
N CYS A 206 13.10 1.44 -15.29
CA CYS A 206 12.50 2.76 -15.54
C CYS A 206 11.24 3.04 -14.69
N TYR A 207 10.62 2.00 -14.09
CA TYR A 207 9.38 2.09 -13.33
C TYR A 207 9.57 1.94 -11.81
N LEU A 208 10.74 1.50 -11.36
CA LEU A 208 11.02 1.38 -9.94
C LEU A 208 10.82 2.71 -9.22
N ASP A 209 10.14 2.65 -8.09
CA ASP A 209 9.91 3.79 -7.20
C ASP A 209 9.18 4.96 -7.90
N ARG A 210 8.10 4.62 -8.65
CA ARG A 210 7.24 5.57 -9.37
C ARG A 210 5.78 5.39 -8.99
N ASN A 211 4.99 6.47 -9.19
CA ASN A 211 3.52 6.51 -9.13
C ASN A 211 2.93 6.02 -7.80
N TYR A 212 3.24 6.70 -6.70
CA TYR A 212 2.79 6.35 -5.34
C TYR A 212 1.37 6.80 -5.00
N GLY A 213 0.70 7.58 -5.86
CA GLY A 213 -0.65 8.08 -5.62
C GLY A 213 -1.66 6.98 -5.34
N GLY A 214 -2.60 7.21 -4.42
CA GLY A 214 -3.71 6.31 -4.15
C GLY A 214 -4.90 6.59 -5.06
N VAL A 215 -5.42 7.80 -4.99
CA VAL A 215 -6.53 8.30 -5.83
C VAL A 215 -6.06 9.39 -6.77
N PHE A 216 -5.23 10.31 -6.31
CA PHE A 216 -4.76 11.44 -7.11
C PHE A 216 -3.30 11.25 -7.54
N ILE A 217 -3.08 11.14 -8.86
CA ILE A 217 -1.74 11.13 -9.50
C ILE A 217 -1.06 12.50 -9.45
N VAL A 218 -1.80 13.53 -9.06
CA VAL A 218 -1.31 14.90 -8.92
C VAL A 218 -0.13 14.98 -7.97
N TRP A 219 -0.11 14.17 -6.91
CA TRP A 219 1.00 14.14 -5.96
C TRP A 219 2.30 13.67 -6.61
N ASP A 220 2.23 12.63 -7.43
CA ASP A 220 3.39 12.13 -8.17
C ASP A 220 3.94 13.18 -9.14
N ARG A 221 3.05 13.93 -9.80
CA ARG A 221 3.46 15.03 -10.68
C ARG A 221 4.09 16.18 -9.89
N LEU A 222 3.51 16.53 -8.74
CA LEU A 222 3.99 17.62 -7.88
C LEU A 222 5.36 17.31 -7.26
N PHE A 223 5.55 16.06 -6.82
CA PHE A 223 6.77 15.63 -6.12
C PHE A 223 7.78 14.87 -6.99
N GLY A 224 7.56 14.83 -8.33
CA GLY A 224 8.52 14.33 -9.31
C GLY A 224 8.65 12.79 -9.37
N SER A 225 7.69 12.03 -8.82
CA SER A 225 7.65 10.57 -8.88
C SER A 225 6.78 10.02 -10.02
N TYR A 226 6.17 10.88 -10.83
CA TYR A 226 5.33 10.45 -11.94
C TYR A 226 6.13 9.82 -13.07
N GLN A 227 5.64 8.68 -13.56
CA GLN A 227 6.12 8.00 -14.77
C GLN A 227 4.93 7.45 -15.56
N ARG A 228 4.87 7.79 -16.85
CA ARG A 228 3.88 7.20 -17.77
C ARG A 228 4.28 5.78 -18.15
N GLU A 229 3.30 4.91 -18.36
CA GLU A 229 3.50 3.60 -18.96
C GLU A 229 3.98 3.77 -20.41
N LEU A 230 5.07 3.10 -20.77
CA LEU A 230 5.70 3.23 -22.08
C LEU A 230 5.35 2.01 -22.95
N PRO A 231 4.83 2.21 -24.17
CA PRO A 231 4.56 1.08 -25.08
C PRO A 231 5.80 0.25 -25.44
N SER A 232 7.00 0.88 -25.38
CA SER A 232 8.28 0.23 -25.62
C SER A 232 8.79 -0.63 -24.47
N GLU A 233 8.21 -0.45 -23.26
CA GLU A 233 8.65 -1.10 -22.03
C GLU A 233 7.43 -1.72 -21.32
N PRO A 234 6.93 -2.89 -21.75
CA PRO A 234 5.83 -3.56 -21.11
C PRO A 234 6.13 -3.83 -19.62
N CYS A 235 5.14 -3.61 -18.76
CA CYS A 235 5.28 -3.82 -17.33
C CYS A 235 5.57 -5.29 -17.00
N VAL A 236 6.59 -5.53 -16.18
CA VAL A 236 6.94 -6.85 -15.64
C VAL A 236 6.71 -6.77 -14.13
N TYR A 237 5.76 -7.56 -13.62
CA TYR A 237 5.32 -7.48 -12.22
C TYR A 237 6.16 -8.34 -11.28
N GLY A 238 5.97 -8.12 -9.98
CA GLY A 238 6.69 -8.77 -8.92
C GLY A 238 7.81 -7.91 -8.34
N ILE A 239 8.56 -8.46 -7.40
CA ILE A 239 9.68 -7.79 -6.75
C ILE A 239 11.00 -8.14 -7.44
N THR A 240 12.00 -7.29 -7.29
CA THR A 240 13.35 -7.46 -7.90
C THR A 240 14.07 -8.72 -7.45
N LYS A 241 13.75 -9.22 -6.23
CA LYS A 241 14.26 -10.49 -5.68
C LYS A 241 13.07 -11.41 -5.37
N PRO A 242 12.56 -12.20 -6.34
CA PRO A 242 11.40 -13.06 -6.12
C PRO A 242 11.61 -14.08 -5.01
N ILE A 243 10.62 -14.23 -4.13
CA ILE A 243 10.70 -15.19 -3.01
C ILE A 243 10.48 -16.63 -3.42
N ARG A 244 9.96 -16.91 -4.62
CA ARG A 244 9.65 -18.24 -5.15
C ARG A 244 8.83 -19.12 -4.19
N SER A 245 7.92 -18.49 -3.44
CA SER A 245 7.10 -19.14 -2.43
C SER A 245 5.68 -18.56 -2.45
N TRP A 246 4.68 -19.42 -2.28
CA TRP A 246 3.27 -19.04 -2.14
C TRP A 246 2.83 -19.00 -0.68
N SER A 247 3.75 -19.22 0.28
CA SER A 247 3.46 -19.16 1.70
C SER A 247 3.15 -17.73 2.15
N PRO A 248 1.98 -17.46 2.75
CA PRO A 248 1.66 -16.15 3.32
C PRO A 248 2.64 -15.70 4.39
N LEU A 249 3.15 -16.65 5.18
CA LEU A 249 4.14 -16.35 6.24
C LEU A 249 5.47 -15.90 5.65
N GLU A 250 5.96 -16.58 4.61
CA GLU A 250 7.16 -16.17 3.89
C GLU A 250 6.96 -14.81 3.22
N ALA A 251 5.79 -14.59 2.62
CA ALA A 251 5.42 -13.30 2.03
C ALA A 251 5.52 -12.15 3.04
N TRP A 252 5.11 -12.38 4.29
CA TRP A 252 5.12 -11.35 5.35
C TRP A 252 6.49 -11.14 6.00
N LEU A 253 7.34 -12.18 6.10
CA LEU A 253 8.50 -12.15 7.00
C LEU A 253 9.85 -12.08 6.29
N HIS A 254 9.95 -12.37 4.98
CA HIS A 254 11.25 -12.48 4.32
C HIS A 254 12.09 -11.20 4.40
N VAL A 255 11.52 -10.00 4.16
CA VAL A 255 12.28 -8.75 4.26
C VAL A 255 12.68 -8.43 5.71
N TYR A 256 11.81 -8.75 6.70
CA TYR A 256 12.18 -8.60 8.11
C TYR A 256 13.33 -9.52 8.50
N ARG A 257 13.30 -10.76 8.01
CA ARG A 257 14.38 -11.74 8.24
C ARG A 257 15.68 -11.28 7.58
N ASP A 258 15.62 -10.80 6.35
CA ASP A 258 16.80 -10.30 5.63
C ASP A 258 17.39 -9.07 6.32
N MET A 259 16.54 -8.14 6.74
CA MET A 259 16.90 -6.95 7.51
C MET A 259 17.57 -7.32 8.84
N ALA A 260 17.00 -8.26 9.60
CA ALA A 260 17.58 -8.75 10.85
C ALA A 260 18.92 -9.46 10.61
N SER A 261 19.04 -10.22 9.53
CA SER A 261 20.28 -10.87 9.11
C SER A 261 21.37 -9.85 8.78
N ASP A 262 21.05 -8.81 8.00
CA ASP A 262 22.00 -7.73 7.68
C ASP A 262 22.47 -7.00 8.93
N MET A 263 21.54 -6.66 9.84
CA MET A 263 21.85 -6.04 11.12
C MET A 263 22.75 -6.91 12.01
N TRP A 264 22.56 -8.23 11.99
CA TRP A 264 23.36 -9.17 12.77
C TRP A 264 24.75 -9.36 12.18
N ARG A 265 24.88 -9.49 10.86
CA ARG A 265 26.10 -9.85 10.16
C ARG A 265 27.07 -8.70 9.97
N THR A 266 26.58 -7.46 9.81
CA THR A 266 27.46 -6.30 9.67
C THR A 266 28.26 -6.04 10.94
N ARG A 267 29.55 -5.73 10.77
CA ARG A 267 30.48 -5.36 11.85
C ARG A 267 30.36 -3.87 12.23
N SER A 268 29.75 -3.06 11.35
CA SER A 268 29.57 -1.62 11.54
C SER A 268 28.35 -1.33 12.41
N TRP A 269 28.51 -0.73 13.57
CA TRP A 269 27.40 -0.30 14.42
C TRP A 269 26.53 0.77 13.76
N SER A 270 27.14 1.70 13.01
CA SER A 270 26.39 2.72 12.26
C SER A 270 25.53 2.10 11.18
N ASP A 271 26.06 1.12 10.42
CA ASP A 271 25.31 0.43 9.40
C ASP A 271 24.19 -0.43 9.99
N ARG A 272 24.44 -1.06 11.14
CA ARG A 272 23.42 -1.82 11.87
C ARG A 272 22.19 -0.98 12.21
N LEU A 273 22.39 0.25 12.69
CA LEU A 273 21.32 1.20 12.97
C LEU A 273 20.69 1.78 11.69
N ARG A 274 21.46 1.87 10.61
CA ARG A 274 21.01 2.42 9.32
C ARG A 274 20.13 1.43 8.53
N VAL A 275 20.34 0.12 8.64
CA VAL A 275 19.63 -0.93 7.88
C VAL A 275 18.12 -0.69 7.81
N PRO A 276 17.36 -0.50 8.90
CA PRO A 276 15.91 -0.36 8.85
C PRO A 276 15.44 0.96 8.19
N PHE A 277 16.26 2.00 8.19
CA PHE A 277 15.90 3.33 7.71
C PHE A 277 16.50 3.68 6.35
N SER A 278 17.28 2.79 5.76
CA SER A 278 17.85 2.95 4.43
C SER A 278 16.84 2.52 3.33
N HIS A 279 17.16 2.88 2.08
CA HIS A 279 16.45 2.37 0.92
C HIS A 279 16.47 0.82 0.89
N PRO A 280 15.39 0.15 0.43
CA PRO A 280 15.32 -1.33 0.40
C PRO A 280 16.49 -2.01 -0.31
N ALA A 281 16.99 -1.40 -1.37
CA ALA A 281 18.14 -1.94 -2.13
C ALA A 281 19.50 -1.73 -1.45
N TRP A 282 19.59 -0.86 -0.42
CA TRP A 282 20.85 -0.57 0.26
C TRP A 282 21.29 -1.76 1.15
N GLN A 283 22.58 -2.04 1.16
CA GLN A 283 23.20 -3.05 2.02
C GLN A 283 24.44 -2.47 2.70
N PRO A 284 24.83 -2.96 3.91
CA PRO A 284 26.09 -2.62 4.54
C PRO A 284 27.30 -2.90 3.63
N SER A 285 28.24 -1.97 3.59
CA SER A 285 29.38 -2.04 2.67
C SER A 285 30.29 -3.27 2.92
N ASP A 286 30.44 -3.68 4.17
CA ASP A 286 31.21 -4.87 4.54
C ASP A 286 30.54 -6.19 4.09
N LEU A 287 29.21 -6.21 3.97
CA LEU A 287 28.48 -7.36 3.43
C LEU A 287 28.52 -7.39 1.90
N VAL A 288 28.50 -6.23 1.24
CA VAL A 288 28.68 -6.13 -0.22
C VAL A 288 30.08 -6.59 -0.61
N ALA A 289 31.11 -6.09 0.06
CA ALA A 289 32.51 -6.46 -0.19
C ALA A 289 32.79 -7.98 0.04
N ALA A 290 32.10 -8.59 1.00
CA ALA A 290 32.22 -10.02 1.27
C ALA A 290 31.48 -10.91 0.24
N ALA A 291 30.56 -10.34 -0.56
CA ALA A 291 29.80 -11.04 -1.60
C ALA A 291 30.49 -11.00 -2.98
N GLU A 292 31.44 -10.07 -3.18
CA GLU A 292 32.22 -10.02 -4.43
C GLU A 292 33.20 -11.22 -4.47
N PRO A 293 33.24 -11.99 -5.57
CA PRO A 293 34.20 -13.07 -5.71
C PRO A 293 35.60 -12.44 -5.68
N VAL A 294 36.50 -13.00 -4.85
CA VAL A 294 37.93 -12.65 -4.84
C VAL A 294 38.47 -13.00 -6.24
N THR A 295 38.53 -11.99 -7.13
CA THR A 295 39.23 -12.10 -8.40
C THR A 295 40.73 -12.12 -8.07
N GLY A 296 41.24 -13.34 -7.93
CA GLY A 296 42.67 -13.61 -7.85
C GLY A 296 43.26 -13.85 -9.21
#